data_ab863f9189c413832e94efd6cc2cc2e8
#
_entry.id   ab863f9189c413832e94efd6cc2cc2e8
#
_cell.length_a   1.000
_cell.length_b   1.000
_cell.length_c   1.000
_cell.angle_alpha   90.00
_cell.angle_beta   90.00
_cell.angle_gamma   90.00
#
_symmetry.space_group_name_H-M   'P 1'
#
loop_
_entity.id
_entity.type
_entity.pdbx_description
1 polymer ?
#
loop_
_entity_poly.entity_id
_entity_poly.type
_entity_poly.pdbx_seq_one_letter_code
_entity_poly.pdbx_strand_id
1 'polypeptide(L)'
;MNKKILSLSLIAALAFGASSCGKKSSNEPVKPNPVAPSPGNNGGGNTAGGTSNGSTTGGNNGSGTNAGNTNSGNAQESNASVTLTVPAGKSVIINGTTYTGNSQNKIFLDDSFKKLEISGNDLPSLEISGDNLTEVKIKEEMAKLTELKIVSKERDANKTLALDLSGLTNVTSLTLAGYNFGTVNLSKMVNLKKLLLGQRNPEKDTSFAKVIWPTDNKIQDLQTRAALTNEAVDLNNLPNLLRAILVSPYFDKISFANSSKLQVVAVSNPTGAKSFDLELENHSTLKDITLNGVHVKKLVVTNAPNLSPQGKNQPLNFQGVTVDELKLTKVNKDGVVQILKSINKDGLKKAVLPGYDFTLGTAPLDGFSHLNQSNVTL
;
A
#
# COMPACT_ATOMS: atom_id res chain seq x y z
N MET A 1 34.76 1.90 -23.37
CA MET A 1 33.99 2.62 -22.32
C MET A 1 32.87 1.70 -21.83
N ASN A 2 33.12 0.97 -20.74
CA ASN A 2 32.16 0.00 -20.16
C ASN A 2 31.24 0.71 -19.18
N LYS A 3 29.98 0.91 -19.55
CA LYS A 3 28.93 1.35 -18.62
C LYS A 3 28.49 0.15 -17.78
N LYS A 4 28.93 0.08 -16.52
CA LYS A 4 28.41 -0.83 -15.51
C LYS A 4 26.94 -0.42 -15.23
N ILE A 5 26.03 -1.29 -15.65
CA ILE A 5 24.62 -1.22 -15.25
C ILE A 5 24.58 -1.73 -13.81
N LEU A 6 24.41 -0.83 -12.86
CA LEU A 6 24.09 -1.19 -11.48
C LEU A 6 22.64 -1.72 -11.46
N SER A 7 22.49 -3.03 -11.41
CA SER A 7 21.23 -3.67 -11.07
C SER A 7 20.98 -3.48 -9.57
N LEU A 8 20.18 -2.50 -9.22
CA LEU A 8 19.69 -2.33 -7.85
C LEU A 8 18.57 -3.34 -7.61
N SER A 9 18.97 -4.57 -7.22
CA SER A 9 18.04 -5.57 -6.68
C SER A 9 17.71 -5.20 -5.23
N LEU A 10 16.84 -4.20 -5.05
CA LEU A 10 16.25 -3.96 -3.73
C LEU A 10 15.04 -4.90 -3.58
N ILE A 11 15.32 -6.17 -3.27
CA ILE A 11 14.33 -7.09 -2.74
C ILE A 11 14.08 -6.64 -1.30
N ALA A 12 13.03 -5.86 -1.10
CA ALA A 12 12.50 -5.67 0.24
C ALA A 12 11.99 -7.04 0.71
N ALA A 13 12.78 -7.71 1.54
CA ALA A 13 12.35 -8.88 2.27
C ALA A 13 11.11 -8.48 3.08
N LEU A 14 9.94 -8.92 2.62
CA LEU A 14 8.71 -8.91 3.39
C LEU A 14 8.89 -9.93 4.52
N ALA A 15 9.53 -9.52 5.63
CA ALA A 15 9.55 -10.28 6.86
C ALA A 15 8.12 -10.27 7.44
N PHE A 16 7.33 -11.25 7.03
CA PHE A 16 6.09 -11.60 7.72
C PHE A 16 6.47 -12.32 9.02
N GLY A 17 6.52 -11.60 10.12
CA GLY A 17 6.53 -12.19 11.45
C GLY A 17 5.23 -12.95 11.67
N ALA A 18 5.25 -14.25 11.40
CA ALA A 18 4.20 -15.15 11.84
C ALA A 18 4.30 -15.31 13.37
N SER A 19 3.56 -14.51 14.13
CA SER A 19 3.26 -14.81 15.52
C SER A 19 2.29 -15.97 15.54
N SER A 20 2.82 -17.19 15.58
CA SER A 20 2.04 -18.38 15.90
C SER A 20 1.67 -18.33 17.37
N CYS A 21 0.47 -17.91 17.69
CA CYS A 21 -0.11 -18.09 19.02
C CYS A 21 -0.62 -19.51 19.14
N GLY A 22 0.25 -20.43 19.53
CA GLY A 22 -0.10 -21.79 19.88
C GLY A 22 -0.88 -21.79 21.20
N LYS A 23 -2.17 -22.04 21.14
CA LYS A 23 -2.96 -22.42 22.33
C LYS A 23 -2.57 -23.82 22.75
N LYS A 24 -1.80 -23.95 23.81
CA LYS A 24 -1.76 -25.17 24.63
C LYS A 24 -2.80 -25.04 25.74
N SER A 25 -3.82 -25.87 25.64
CA SER A 25 -4.73 -26.20 26.75
C SER A 25 -3.99 -27.10 27.72
N SER A 26 -3.85 -26.67 28.97
CA SER A 26 -3.61 -27.57 30.10
C SER A 26 -4.39 -27.04 31.31
N ASN A 27 -5.40 -27.79 31.69
CA ASN A 27 -6.12 -27.62 32.93
C ASN A 27 -5.24 -28.11 34.09
N GLU A 28 -4.89 -27.21 35.00
CA GLU A 28 -4.54 -27.59 36.37
C GLU A 28 -5.08 -26.52 37.35
N PRO A 29 -5.56 -26.91 38.56
CA PRO A 29 -6.29 -26.00 39.42
C PRO A 29 -5.37 -25.10 40.25
N VAL A 30 -5.71 -23.82 40.29
CA VAL A 30 -4.99 -22.78 41.02
C VAL A 30 -5.31 -22.83 42.48
N LYS A 31 -4.30 -23.01 43.36
CA LYS A 31 -4.36 -22.79 44.81
C LYS A 31 -4.33 -21.26 45.10
N PRO A 32 -5.10 -20.79 46.09
CA PRO A 32 -5.10 -19.37 46.46
C PRO A 32 -3.89 -19.01 47.29
N ASN A 33 -3.26 -17.89 46.98
CA ASN A 33 -2.16 -17.28 47.73
C ASN A 33 -2.70 -16.20 48.69
N PRO A 34 -2.10 -16.09 49.89
CA PRO A 34 -2.64 -15.26 50.97
C PRO A 34 -2.36 -13.78 50.84
N VAL A 35 -3.30 -13.00 51.32
CA VAL A 35 -3.32 -11.57 51.47
C VAL A 35 -2.32 -11.11 52.53
N ALA A 36 -1.48 -10.13 52.24
CA ALA A 36 -0.68 -9.41 53.22
C ALA A 36 -1.17 -7.95 53.35
N PRO A 37 -1.15 -7.39 54.56
CA PRO A 37 -1.90 -6.18 54.87
C PRO A 37 -1.15 -4.88 54.65
N SER A 38 -1.95 -3.83 54.30
CA SER A 38 -1.53 -2.43 54.28
C SER A 38 -1.14 -1.90 55.68
N PRO A 39 -0.22 -0.99 55.76
CA PRO A 39 -0.20 0.00 56.84
C PRO A 39 -0.67 1.37 56.35
N GLY A 40 -1.56 1.94 57.13
CA GLY A 40 -2.11 3.25 56.94
C GLY A 40 -1.32 4.36 57.66
N ASN A 41 -1.64 5.51 57.20
CA ASN A 41 -2.06 6.66 58.04
C ASN A 41 -1.09 7.78 58.35
N ASN A 42 -1.68 8.94 58.36
CA ASN A 42 -1.38 10.23 58.96
C ASN A 42 -0.49 11.18 58.09
N GLY A 43 -0.86 12.42 57.90
CA GLY A 43 -1.82 13.32 58.50
C GLY A 43 -1.28 14.73 58.46
N GLY A 44 -2.14 15.71 58.26
CA GLY A 44 -1.93 17.10 58.68
C GLY A 44 -1.10 18.01 57.74
N GLY A 45 -1.53 19.15 57.35
CA GLY A 45 -2.24 20.23 57.87
C GLY A 45 -1.85 21.51 57.12
N ASN A 46 -2.86 22.33 56.83
CA ASN A 46 -2.89 23.82 56.88
C ASN A 46 -1.64 24.66 56.47
N THR A 47 -1.73 25.74 55.70
CA THR A 47 -2.52 27.00 55.85
C THR A 47 -2.18 27.95 54.68
N ALA A 48 -3.18 28.55 54.14
CA ALA A 48 -3.50 29.96 53.94
C ALA A 48 -2.45 30.97 53.45
N GLY A 49 -2.86 31.71 52.45
CA GLY A 49 -2.76 33.19 52.49
C GLY A 49 -1.92 33.84 51.42
N GLY A 50 -2.52 34.79 50.71
CA GLY A 50 -1.79 35.87 50.10
C GLY A 50 -2.28 36.39 48.76
N THR A 51 -3.30 37.23 48.79
CA THR A 51 -3.71 38.18 47.76
C THR A 51 -2.63 39.22 47.48
N SER A 52 -2.44 39.64 46.22
CA SER A 52 -2.50 41.09 45.90
C SER A 52 -2.40 41.40 44.42
N ASN A 53 -3.26 42.29 44.04
CA ASN A 53 -3.47 43.11 42.85
C ASN A 53 -2.19 43.75 42.27
N GLY A 54 -2.26 43.99 40.96
CA GLY A 54 -1.38 44.93 40.29
C GLY A 54 -1.85 45.19 38.85
N SER A 55 -2.83 46.11 38.73
CA SER A 55 -3.25 46.74 37.49
C SER A 55 -2.25 47.81 37.09
N THR A 56 -1.79 47.83 35.83
CA THR A 56 -1.37 49.07 35.18
C THR A 56 -1.64 49.01 33.68
N THR A 57 -2.56 49.88 33.30
CA THR A 57 -2.85 50.39 31.96
C THR A 57 -1.64 51.11 31.37
N GLY A 58 -1.40 50.91 30.08
CA GLY A 58 -0.48 51.72 29.30
C GLY A 58 -0.71 51.49 27.81
N GLY A 59 -1.54 52.36 27.21
CA GLY A 59 -1.72 52.39 25.77
C GLY A 59 -0.49 52.95 25.06
N ASN A 60 -0.21 52.48 23.86
CA ASN A 60 0.37 53.32 22.85
C ASN A 60 0.00 52.87 21.43
N ASN A 61 -0.63 53.82 20.72
CA ASN A 61 -0.86 53.74 19.28
C ASN A 61 0.50 53.77 18.54
N GLY A 62 0.64 52.82 17.63
CA GLY A 62 1.73 52.79 16.64
C GLY A 62 1.25 52.16 15.35
N SER A 63 0.85 53.05 14.41
CA SER A 63 0.68 52.72 13.01
C SER A 63 1.99 52.16 12.44
N GLY A 64 1.97 50.94 11.89
CA GLY A 64 3.16 50.36 11.30
C GLY A 64 2.80 49.14 10.40
N THR A 65 2.68 49.40 9.10
CA THR A 65 3.06 48.57 7.96
C THR A 65 2.86 47.03 8.05
N ASN A 66 2.04 46.53 7.18
CA ASN A 66 1.88 45.12 6.82
C ASN A 66 3.24 44.41 6.66
N ALA A 67 3.72 43.77 7.72
CA ALA A 67 4.68 42.71 7.63
C ALA A 67 3.91 41.37 7.62
N GLY A 68 4.09 40.57 6.58
CA GLY A 68 3.42 39.31 6.40
C GLY A 68 3.44 38.46 7.66
N ASN A 69 2.27 38.09 8.11
CA ASN A 69 2.07 37.21 9.26
C ASN A 69 2.55 35.79 8.87
N THR A 70 3.83 35.52 9.05
CA THR A 70 4.38 34.16 9.02
C THR A 70 3.95 33.50 10.33
N ASN A 71 2.71 33.02 10.38
CA ASN A 71 2.28 32.14 11.44
C ASN A 71 3.10 30.83 11.31
N SER A 72 4.19 30.73 12.04
CA SER A 72 4.79 29.45 12.35
C SER A 72 3.77 28.69 13.19
N GLY A 73 2.98 27.84 12.54
CA GLY A 73 1.94 27.04 13.18
C GLY A 73 2.55 26.12 14.24
N ASN A 74 2.67 26.60 15.45
CA ASN A 74 3.03 25.84 16.64
C ASN A 74 1.77 25.38 17.37
N ALA A 75 0.95 24.56 16.71
CA ALA A 75 0.21 23.59 17.49
C ALA A 75 1.26 22.62 18.06
N GLN A 76 1.25 22.34 19.35
CA GLN A 76 2.11 21.30 19.91
C GLN A 76 1.77 19.98 19.22
N GLU A 77 2.77 19.15 18.92
CA GLU A 77 2.63 17.85 18.27
C GLU A 77 1.54 16.98 18.94
N SER A 78 1.33 17.15 20.25
CA SER A 78 0.32 16.43 21.05
C SER A 78 -1.13 16.74 20.69
N ASN A 79 -1.42 17.89 20.08
CA ASN A 79 -2.78 18.35 19.76
C ASN A 79 -3.04 18.45 18.25
N ALA A 80 -2.11 18.00 17.43
CA ALA A 80 -2.26 18.07 15.98
C ALA A 80 -3.15 16.94 15.47
N SER A 81 -4.26 17.28 14.83
CA SER A 81 -5.13 16.34 14.11
C SER A 81 -4.68 16.14 12.65
N VAL A 82 -3.99 17.13 12.08
CA VAL A 82 -3.40 17.06 10.75
C VAL A 82 -1.92 17.44 10.81
N THR A 83 -1.08 16.61 10.20
CA THR A 83 0.36 16.87 10.07
C THR A 83 0.75 16.89 8.61
N LEU A 84 1.37 17.97 8.14
CA LEU A 84 2.01 18.01 6.84
C LEU A 84 3.50 17.82 6.99
N THR A 85 4.09 16.95 6.18
CA THR A 85 5.54 16.83 6.04
C THR A 85 5.99 17.75 4.92
N VAL A 86 6.65 18.85 5.31
CA VAL A 86 7.16 19.91 4.43
C VAL A 86 8.60 20.16 4.81
N PRO A 87 9.57 20.14 3.88
CA PRO A 87 10.98 20.37 4.21
C PRO A 87 11.20 21.67 4.99
N ALA A 88 12.13 21.67 5.95
CA ALA A 88 12.42 22.83 6.76
C ALA A 88 12.75 24.06 5.89
N GLY A 89 12.18 25.20 6.23
CA GLY A 89 12.35 26.45 5.49
C GLY A 89 11.59 26.53 4.16
N LYS A 90 10.92 25.44 3.72
CA LYS A 90 9.99 25.49 2.57
C LYS A 90 8.60 25.87 3.05
N SER A 91 7.86 26.58 2.21
CA SER A 91 6.54 27.09 2.53
C SER A 91 5.48 26.47 1.65
N VAL A 92 4.29 26.32 2.22
CA VAL A 92 3.05 25.90 1.57
C VAL A 92 1.94 26.85 1.97
N ILE A 93 1.00 27.11 1.08
CA ILE A 93 -0.20 27.89 1.36
C ILE A 93 -1.34 26.92 1.64
N ILE A 94 -1.95 27.00 2.80
CA ILE A 94 -3.07 26.17 3.22
C ILE A 94 -4.25 27.08 3.51
N ASN A 95 -5.36 26.92 2.80
CA ASN A 95 -6.57 27.75 2.94
C ASN A 95 -6.26 29.26 2.90
N GLY A 96 -5.34 29.68 2.01
CA GLY A 96 -4.93 31.07 1.84
C GLY A 96 -3.86 31.57 2.84
N THR A 97 -3.48 30.79 3.84
CA THR A 97 -2.45 31.16 4.82
C THR A 97 -1.13 30.44 4.55
N THR A 98 -0.02 31.17 4.60
CA THR A 98 1.32 30.60 4.39
C THR A 98 1.82 29.95 5.67
N TYR A 99 2.26 28.69 5.55
CA TYR A 99 2.91 27.92 6.60
C TYR A 99 4.30 27.49 6.14
N THR A 100 5.26 27.46 7.06
CA THR A 100 6.63 27.04 6.77
C THR A 100 6.99 25.81 7.60
N GLY A 101 7.64 24.84 6.96
CA GLY A 101 8.13 23.63 7.63
C GLY A 101 9.12 23.98 8.75
N ASN A 102 8.88 23.44 9.93
CA ASN A 102 9.74 23.62 11.10
C ASN A 102 11.05 22.80 10.98
N SER A 103 11.90 22.84 12.01
CA SER A 103 13.16 22.06 12.07
C SER A 103 12.98 20.54 11.99
N GLN A 104 11.78 20.04 12.26
CA GLN A 104 11.39 18.61 12.11
C GLN A 104 10.79 18.30 10.74
N ASN A 105 10.78 19.25 9.80
CA ASN A 105 10.08 19.16 8.51
C ASN A 105 8.56 18.97 8.65
N LYS A 106 7.95 19.59 9.66
CA LYS A 106 6.52 19.41 9.98
C LYS A 106 5.79 20.76 10.07
N ILE A 107 4.51 20.70 9.70
CA ILE A 107 3.49 21.70 9.99
C ILE A 107 2.38 20.95 10.72
N PHE A 108 1.98 21.45 11.88
CA PHE A 108 0.94 20.88 12.71
C PHE A 108 -0.31 21.75 12.65
N LEU A 109 -1.45 21.15 12.31
CA LEU A 109 -2.74 21.81 12.25
C LEU A 109 -3.69 21.14 13.24
N ASP A 110 -4.57 21.90 13.84
CA ASP A 110 -5.56 21.41 14.80
C ASP A 110 -6.77 20.73 14.10
N ASP A 111 -7.76 20.32 14.85
CA ASP A 111 -8.94 19.58 14.38
C ASP A 111 -9.98 20.44 13.63
N SER A 112 -9.80 21.76 13.57
CA SER A 112 -10.59 22.64 12.72
C SER A 112 -10.29 22.46 11.23
N PHE A 113 -9.09 21.96 10.89
CA PHE A 113 -8.64 21.72 9.51
C PHE A 113 -9.20 20.41 8.96
N LYS A 114 -10.49 20.38 8.62
CA LYS A 114 -11.16 19.25 7.96
C LYS A 114 -11.07 19.30 6.44
N LYS A 115 -10.91 20.50 5.89
CA LYS A 115 -10.75 20.76 4.46
C LYS A 115 -9.46 21.50 4.21
N LEU A 116 -8.67 21.01 3.25
CA LEU A 116 -7.40 21.59 2.87
C LEU A 116 -7.42 22.00 1.39
N GLU A 117 -7.28 23.29 1.12
CA GLU A 117 -6.91 23.80 -0.19
C GLU A 117 -5.43 24.16 -0.15
N ILE A 118 -4.61 23.44 -0.90
CA ILE A 118 -3.16 23.52 -0.81
C ILE A 118 -2.59 24.05 -2.12
N SER A 119 -1.67 25.04 -2.00
CA SER A 119 -0.90 25.57 -3.10
C SER A 119 0.53 25.88 -2.65
N GLY A 120 1.42 26.12 -3.62
CA GLY A 120 2.82 26.42 -3.37
C GLY A 120 3.70 25.84 -4.48
N ASN A 121 4.69 26.59 -4.94
CA ASN A 121 5.41 26.26 -6.18
C ASN A 121 6.81 25.67 -5.96
N ASP A 122 7.26 25.47 -4.73
CA ASP A 122 8.64 25.07 -4.44
C ASP A 122 8.79 23.78 -3.60
N LEU A 123 7.74 22.95 -3.54
CA LEU A 123 7.77 21.68 -2.83
C LEU A 123 8.01 20.52 -3.79
N PRO A 124 9.10 19.74 -3.61
CA PRO A 124 9.31 18.51 -4.39
C PRO A 124 8.47 17.34 -3.87
N SER A 125 8.15 17.34 -2.58
CA SER A 125 7.35 16.30 -1.91
C SER A 125 6.42 16.89 -0.87
N LEU A 126 5.27 16.25 -0.71
CA LEU A 126 4.28 16.59 0.30
C LEU A 126 3.66 15.31 0.86
N GLU A 127 3.64 15.18 2.17
CA GLU A 127 2.85 14.17 2.87
C GLU A 127 1.83 14.86 3.76
N ILE A 128 0.57 14.45 3.63
CA ILE A 128 -0.57 14.92 4.42
C ILE A 128 -1.03 13.72 5.26
N SER A 129 -0.92 13.83 6.57
CA SER A 129 -1.39 12.83 7.51
C SER A 129 -2.45 13.43 8.42
N GLY A 130 -3.67 12.94 8.35
CA GLY A 130 -4.77 13.41 9.19
C GLY A 130 -5.85 12.35 9.30
N ASP A 131 -6.64 12.39 10.37
CA ASP A 131 -7.63 11.35 10.65
C ASP A 131 -9.07 11.84 10.44
N ASN A 132 -9.28 13.15 10.35
CA ASN A 132 -10.59 13.79 10.25
C ASN A 132 -10.74 14.66 8.98
N LEU A 133 -9.88 14.48 7.99
CA LEU A 133 -9.99 15.19 6.73
C LEU A 133 -11.23 14.72 5.94
N THR A 134 -11.95 15.64 5.37
CA THR A 134 -13.12 15.40 4.51
C THR A 134 -12.87 15.82 3.07
N GLU A 135 -11.92 16.74 2.84
CA GLU A 135 -11.59 17.23 1.50
C GLU A 135 -10.12 17.65 1.45
N VAL A 136 -9.43 17.26 0.38
CA VAL A 136 -8.10 17.76 0.01
C VAL A 136 -8.13 18.16 -1.45
N LYS A 137 -7.87 19.45 -1.70
CA LYS A 137 -7.73 20.03 -3.02
C LYS A 137 -6.31 20.56 -3.19
N ILE A 138 -5.61 20.14 -4.21
CA ILE A 138 -4.27 20.61 -4.51
C ILE A 138 -4.28 21.39 -5.81
N LYS A 139 -3.87 22.65 -5.73
CA LYS A 139 -3.88 23.59 -6.86
C LYS A 139 -2.76 23.36 -7.86
N GLU A 140 -2.95 23.86 -9.06
CA GLU A 140 -2.01 23.71 -10.20
C GLU A 140 -0.65 24.37 -10.00
N GLU A 141 -0.55 25.31 -9.07
CA GLU A 141 0.71 26.03 -8.80
C GLU A 141 1.81 25.13 -8.19
N MET A 142 1.49 23.86 -7.83
CA MET A 142 2.48 22.94 -7.28
C MET A 142 3.33 22.25 -8.37
N ALA A 143 3.87 23.03 -9.29
CA ALA A 143 4.59 22.52 -10.47
C ALA A 143 5.84 21.68 -10.17
N LYS A 144 6.48 21.84 -9.00
CA LYS A 144 7.65 21.07 -8.61
C LYS A 144 7.31 19.80 -7.82
N LEU A 145 6.04 19.59 -7.47
CA LEU A 145 5.62 18.44 -6.69
C LEU A 145 5.74 17.14 -7.51
N THR A 146 6.63 16.26 -7.09
CA THR A 146 6.87 14.97 -7.73
C THR A 146 6.42 13.77 -6.88
N GLU A 147 6.29 13.95 -5.57
CA GLU A 147 5.83 12.92 -4.64
C GLU A 147 4.70 13.47 -3.75
N LEU A 148 3.57 12.78 -3.74
CA LEU A 148 2.43 13.09 -2.89
C LEU A 148 1.99 11.86 -2.10
N LYS A 149 1.79 12.04 -0.78
CA LYS A 149 1.19 11.04 0.11
C LYS A 149 0.02 11.67 0.87
N ILE A 150 -1.10 10.99 0.87
CA ILE A 150 -2.28 11.35 1.66
C ILE A 150 -2.69 10.12 2.45
N VAL A 151 -2.57 10.21 3.78
CA VAL A 151 -2.71 9.04 4.66
C VAL A 151 -3.49 9.38 5.92
N SER A 152 -4.25 8.41 6.45
CA SER A 152 -4.81 8.46 7.80
C SER A 152 -4.08 7.50 8.71
N LYS A 153 -3.87 7.90 9.96
CA LYS A 153 -3.28 7.05 11.01
C LYS A 153 -4.33 6.11 11.60
N GLU A 154 -5.56 6.58 11.78
CA GLU A 154 -6.66 5.81 12.38
C GLU A 154 -7.23 4.73 11.46
N ARG A 155 -6.99 4.85 10.14
CA ARG A 155 -7.36 3.83 9.15
C ARG A 155 -8.82 3.41 9.25
N ASP A 156 -9.71 4.35 9.03
CA ASP A 156 -11.14 4.11 9.00
C ASP A 156 -11.69 4.28 7.58
N ALA A 157 -11.92 3.18 6.89
CA ALA A 157 -12.49 3.19 5.54
C ALA A 157 -13.93 3.74 5.47
N ASN A 158 -14.58 3.98 6.62
CA ASN A 158 -15.87 4.65 6.64
C ASN A 158 -15.74 6.19 6.52
N LYS A 159 -14.56 6.73 6.82
CA LYS A 159 -14.29 8.16 6.64
C LYS A 159 -14.03 8.46 5.19
N THR A 160 -14.94 9.17 4.55
CA THR A 160 -14.78 9.58 3.14
C THR A 160 -13.90 10.81 3.03
N LEU A 161 -12.91 10.74 2.12
CA LEU A 161 -12.07 11.86 1.76
C LEU A 161 -12.24 12.20 0.28
N ALA A 162 -12.79 13.36 0.00
CA ALA A 162 -12.88 13.91 -1.35
C ALA A 162 -11.51 14.45 -1.79
N LEU A 163 -11.05 14.04 -2.99
CA LEU A 163 -9.77 14.46 -3.55
C LEU A 163 -9.95 15.21 -4.86
N ASP A 164 -9.36 16.40 -4.95
CA ASP A 164 -9.14 17.09 -6.21
C ASP A 164 -7.63 17.19 -6.47
N LEU A 165 -7.16 16.33 -7.36
CA LEU A 165 -5.76 16.22 -7.79
C LEU A 165 -5.57 16.71 -9.24
N SER A 166 -6.55 17.40 -9.81
CA SER A 166 -6.61 17.76 -11.23
C SER A 166 -5.48 18.68 -11.69
N GLY A 167 -4.88 19.42 -10.73
CA GLY A 167 -3.72 20.30 -11.00
C GLY A 167 -2.37 19.61 -11.04
N LEU A 168 -2.27 18.31 -10.73
CA LEU A 168 -1.01 17.62 -10.49
C LEU A 168 -0.49 16.87 -11.71
N THR A 169 0.11 17.58 -12.65
CA THR A 169 0.67 16.98 -13.88
C THR A 169 2.07 16.40 -13.71
N ASN A 170 2.86 16.88 -12.74
CA ASN A 170 4.27 16.52 -12.54
C ASN A 170 4.52 15.45 -11.49
N VAL A 171 3.48 15.01 -10.78
CA VAL A 171 3.60 13.95 -9.77
C VAL A 171 3.99 12.63 -10.44
N THR A 172 5.09 12.05 -9.95
CA THR A 172 5.62 10.76 -10.41
C THR A 172 5.35 9.63 -9.43
N SER A 173 5.04 9.95 -8.16
CA SER A 173 4.76 9.00 -7.10
C SER A 173 3.57 9.45 -6.27
N LEU A 174 2.54 8.61 -6.16
CA LEU A 174 1.33 8.87 -5.37
C LEU A 174 1.07 7.74 -4.40
N THR A 175 0.77 8.11 -3.15
CA THR A 175 0.30 7.18 -2.11
C THR A 175 -1.02 7.68 -1.53
N LEU A 176 -2.04 6.83 -1.53
CA LEU A 176 -3.36 7.10 -0.94
C LEU A 176 -3.72 5.97 0.02
N ALA A 177 -3.98 6.28 1.30
CA ALA A 177 -4.29 5.26 2.30
C ALA A 177 -5.11 5.76 3.48
N GLY A 178 -5.89 4.87 4.09
CA GLY A 178 -6.57 5.09 5.36
C GLY A 178 -7.93 5.78 5.26
N TYR A 179 -8.49 5.95 4.06
CA TYR A 179 -9.79 6.56 3.82
C TYR A 179 -10.60 5.78 2.79
N ASN A 180 -11.90 6.06 2.74
CA ASN A 180 -12.72 5.83 1.55
C ASN A 180 -12.52 7.01 0.59
N PHE A 181 -11.81 6.78 -0.50
CA PHE A 181 -11.51 7.83 -1.46
C PHE A 181 -12.60 8.02 -2.53
N GLY A 182 -13.64 7.16 -2.54
CA GLY A 182 -14.65 7.22 -3.59
C GLY A 182 -14.04 7.09 -4.98
N THR A 183 -14.31 8.05 -5.87
CA THR A 183 -13.68 8.12 -7.20
C THR A 183 -12.42 8.95 -7.16
N VAL A 184 -11.28 8.33 -7.49
CA VAL A 184 -9.98 9.01 -7.63
C VAL A 184 -9.69 9.26 -9.10
N ASN A 185 -9.64 10.53 -9.48
CA ASN A 185 -9.36 10.93 -10.87
C ASN A 185 -7.87 11.27 -11.04
N LEU A 186 -7.14 10.37 -11.72
CA LEU A 186 -5.72 10.52 -12.05
C LEU A 186 -5.50 10.97 -13.51
N SER A 187 -6.56 11.32 -14.27
CA SER A 187 -6.49 11.55 -15.71
C SER A 187 -5.47 12.62 -16.13
N LYS A 188 -5.18 13.58 -15.25
CA LYS A 188 -4.19 14.64 -15.48
C LYS A 188 -2.76 14.31 -15.02
N MET A 189 -2.58 13.22 -14.27
CA MET A 189 -1.28 12.80 -13.74
C MET A 189 -0.45 12.02 -14.77
N VAL A 190 -0.20 12.64 -15.90
CA VAL A 190 0.44 12.02 -17.07
C VAL A 190 1.90 11.59 -16.86
N ASN A 191 2.53 12.02 -15.77
CA ASN A 191 3.88 11.62 -15.39
C ASN A 191 3.93 10.59 -14.25
N LEU A 192 2.79 10.09 -13.80
CA LEU A 192 2.71 9.13 -12.69
C LEU A 192 3.37 7.80 -13.07
N LYS A 193 4.36 7.36 -12.29
CA LYS A 193 5.13 6.13 -12.47
C LYS A 193 4.93 5.13 -11.35
N LYS A 194 4.70 5.62 -10.13
CA LYS A 194 4.50 4.78 -8.95
C LYS A 194 3.18 5.10 -8.29
N LEU A 195 2.37 4.09 -8.05
CA LEU A 195 1.08 4.22 -7.38
C LEU A 195 0.97 3.20 -6.27
N LEU A 196 0.76 3.68 -5.04
CA LEU A 196 0.45 2.86 -3.88
C LEU A 196 -0.95 3.21 -3.38
N LEU A 197 -1.84 2.23 -3.39
CA LEU A 197 -3.21 2.31 -2.90
C LEU A 197 -3.37 1.44 -1.65
N GLY A 198 -3.61 2.07 -0.50
CA GLY A 198 -3.73 1.40 0.79
C GLY A 198 -2.40 1.22 1.53
N GLN A 199 -2.48 0.76 2.77
CA GLN A 199 -1.35 0.50 3.67
C GLN A 199 -1.41 -0.92 4.25
N ARG A 200 -0.81 -1.14 5.43
CA ARG A 200 -0.49 -2.45 6.02
C ARG A 200 -1.66 -3.39 6.28
N ASN A 201 -2.90 -2.91 6.45
CA ASN A 201 -4.05 -3.77 6.75
C ASN A 201 -5.16 -3.58 5.71
N PRO A 202 -5.24 -4.44 4.69
CA PRO A 202 -6.03 -4.18 3.49
C PRO A 202 -7.55 -4.20 3.70
N GLU A 203 -8.06 -4.89 4.73
CA GLU A 203 -9.48 -5.16 4.82
C GLU A 203 -10.32 -4.03 5.43
N LYS A 204 -9.71 -3.14 6.19
CA LYS A 204 -10.44 -2.11 6.94
C LYS A 204 -9.98 -0.68 6.69
N ASP A 205 -8.88 -0.52 5.98
CA ASP A 205 -8.12 0.72 6.05
C ASP A 205 -8.30 1.65 4.86
N THR A 206 -8.69 1.13 3.69
CA THR A 206 -8.75 1.95 2.48
C THR A 206 -9.70 1.33 1.48
N SER A 207 -10.56 2.14 0.90
CA SER A 207 -11.44 1.73 -0.19
C SER A 207 -11.49 2.76 -1.32
N PHE A 208 -11.85 2.29 -2.51
CA PHE A 208 -11.99 3.09 -3.72
C PHE A 208 -13.23 2.61 -4.46
N ALA A 209 -14.11 3.54 -4.83
CA ALA A 209 -15.23 3.21 -5.71
C ALA A 209 -14.74 3.08 -7.17
N LYS A 210 -13.82 3.97 -7.59
CA LYS A 210 -13.26 3.97 -8.93
C LYS A 210 -11.92 4.70 -8.99
N VAL A 211 -10.98 4.17 -9.79
CA VAL A 211 -9.75 4.85 -10.19
C VAL A 211 -9.82 5.17 -11.68
N ILE A 212 -9.74 6.43 -12.06
CA ILE A 212 -9.69 6.89 -13.44
C ILE A 212 -8.23 7.11 -13.81
N TRP A 213 -7.73 6.30 -14.75
CA TRP A 213 -6.33 6.32 -15.16
C TRP A 213 -5.97 7.53 -16.02
N PRO A 214 -4.69 7.94 -16.06
CA PRO A 214 -4.19 8.88 -17.05
C PRO A 214 -4.42 8.37 -18.48
N THR A 215 -4.72 9.27 -19.41
CA THR A 215 -4.87 8.93 -20.83
C THR A 215 -3.56 8.37 -21.42
N ASP A 216 -2.42 8.99 -21.09
CA ASP A 216 -1.08 8.47 -21.37
C ASP A 216 -0.52 7.84 -20.08
N ASN A 217 -0.92 6.59 -19.83
CA ASN A 217 -0.60 5.90 -18.58
C ASN A 217 0.87 5.44 -18.56
N LYS A 218 1.68 6.07 -17.71
CA LYS A 218 3.11 5.79 -17.54
C LYS A 218 3.42 4.98 -16.27
N ILE A 219 2.41 4.44 -15.59
CA ILE A 219 2.60 3.67 -14.35
C ILE A 219 3.47 2.44 -14.64
N GLN A 220 4.55 2.32 -13.88
CA GLN A 220 5.52 1.24 -13.94
C GLN A 220 5.46 0.34 -12.68
N ASP A 221 5.07 0.89 -11.57
CA ASP A 221 5.00 0.21 -10.27
C ASP A 221 3.63 0.45 -9.64
N LEU A 222 2.82 -0.59 -9.60
CA LEU A 222 1.53 -0.59 -8.93
C LEU A 222 1.60 -1.46 -7.68
N GLN A 223 1.29 -0.89 -6.54
CA GLN A 223 1.13 -1.61 -5.29
C GLN A 223 -0.25 -1.32 -4.72
N THR A 224 -0.97 -2.37 -4.39
CA THR A 224 -2.26 -2.24 -3.74
C THR A 224 -2.27 -3.01 -2.43
N ARG A 225 -2.78 -2.38 -1.39
CA ARG A 225 -3.06 -2.98 -0.08
C ARG A 225 -4.44 -2.54 0.39
N ALA A 226 -5.37 -2.49 -0.53
CA ALA A 226 -6.76 -2.09 -0.33
C ALA A 226 -7.69 -3.16 -0.90
N ALA A 227 -8.91 -3.21 -0.41
CA ALA A 227 -9.96 -4.07 -0.94
C ALA A 227 -10.43 -3.53 -2.30
N LEU A 228 -9.73 -3.89 -3.36
CA LEU A 228 -10.01 -3.44 -4.72
C LEU A 228 -10.73 -4.52 -5.53
N THR A 229 -11.73 -4.11 -6.30
CA THR A 229 -12.48 -4.95 -7.24
C THR A 229 -12.14 -4.63 -8.69
N ASN A 230 -12.55 -5.49 -9.63
CA ASN A 230 -12.40 -5.21 -11.05
C ASN A 230 -13.16 -3.95 -11.50
N GLU A 231 -14.25 -3.60 -10.82
CA GLU A 231 -15.03 -2.39 -11.10
C GLU A 231 -14.30 -1.12 -10.65
N ALA A 232 -13.57 -1.22 -9.53
CA ALA A 232 -12.82 -0.09 -9.00
C ALA A 232 -11.55 0.20 -9.80
N VAL A 233 -10.84 -0.84 -10.28
CA VAL A 233 -9.53 -0.70 -10.92
C VAL A 233 -9.42 -1.61 -12.15
N ASP A 234 -9.26 -1.03 -13.33
CA ASP A 234 -8.95 -1.76 -14.56
C ASP A 234 -7.44 -1.97 -14.69
N LEU A 235 -6.98 -3.18 -14.35
CA LEU A 235 -5.56 -3.55 -14.44
C LEU A 235 -5.07 -3.72 -15.90
N ASN A 236 -5.97 -3.84 -16.87
CA ASN A 236 -5.59 -4.00 -18.27
C ASN A 236 -5.15 -2.67 -18.91
N ASN A 237 -5.47 -1.53 -18.30
CA ASN A 237 -5.09 -0.21 -18.83
C ASN A 237 -3.76 0.31 -18.27
N LEU A 238 -2.73 -0.56 -18.18
CA LEU A 238 -1.41 -0.26 -17.62
C LEU A 238 -0.27 -0.69 -18.59
N PRO A 239 -0.16 -0.09 -19.78
CA PRO A 239 0.75 -0.56 -20.84
C PRO A 239 2.24 -0.48 -20.49
N ASN A 240 2.61 0.35 -19.53
CA ASN A 240 4.00 0.54 -19.10
C ASN A 240 4.35 -0.18 -17.80
N LEU A 241 3.44 -0.99 -17.26
CA LEU A 241 3.61 -1.67 -15.99
C LEU A 241 4.79 -2.66 -16.05
N LEU A 242 5.69 -2.53 -15.08
CA LEU A 242 6.83 -3.43 -14.86
C LEU A 242 6.59 -4.34 -13.66
N ARG A 243 5.91 -3.83 -12.63
CA ARG A 243 5.68 -4.53 -11.37
C ARG A 243 4.27 -4.30 -10.85
N ALA A 244 3.60 -5.38 -10.48
CA ALA A 244 2.32 -5.37 -9.77
C ALA A 244 2.45 -6.13 -8.45
N ILE A 245 2.10 -5.50 -7.34
CA ILE A 245 2.00 -6.13 -6.01
C ILE A 245 0.59 -5.91 -5.50
N LEU A 246 -0.18 -6.99 -5.37
CA LEU A 246 -1.57 -6.97 -4.95
C LEU A 246 -1.70 -7.72 -3.62
N VAL A 247 -2.09 -7.01 -2.57
CA VAL A 247 -2.31 -7.61 -1.24
C VAL A 247 -3.80 -7.58 -0.93
N SER A 248 -4.36 -8.74 -0.57
CA SER A 248 -5.79 -8.96 -0.29
C SER A 248 -6.72 -8.41 -1.38
N PRO A 249 -6.51 -8.78 -2.66
CA PRO A 249 -7.37 -8.33 -3.73
C PRO A 249 -8.76 -8.97 -3.63
N TYR A 250 -9.80 -8.19 -3.95
CA TYR A 250 -11.18 -8.68 -4.09
C TYR A 250 -11.56 -8.83 -5.58
N PHE A 251 -10.58 -8.99 -6.44
CA PHE A 251 -10.79 -9.25 -7.85
C PHE A 251 -11.38 -10.65 -8.06
N ASP A 252 -12.31 -10.77 -9.01
CA ASP A 252 -12.74 -12.08 -9.54
C ASP A 252 -11.71 -12.61 -10.55
N LYS A 253 -11.10 -11.68 -11.27
CA LYS A 253 -10.08 -11.96 -12.27
C LYS A 253 -8.97 -10.92 -12.22
N ILE A 254 -7.73 -11.39 -12.18
CA ILE A 254 -6.53 -10.56 -12.29
C ILE A 254 -5.92 -10.82 -13.66
N SER A 255 -5.86 -9.78 -14.49
CA SER A 255 -5.28 -9.82 -15.82
C SER A 255 -4.54 -8.52 -16.11
N PHE A 256 -3.47 -8.61 -16.88
CA PHE A 256 -2.65 -7.48 -17.30
C PHE A 256 -2.47 -7.47 -18.82
N ALA A 257 -3.54 -7.72 -19.57
CA ALA A 257 -3.51 -8.01 -21.02
C ALA A 257 -2.68 -7.01 -21.84
N ASN A 258 -2.71 -5.72 -21.50
CA ASN A 258 -1.98 -4.68 -22.23
C ASN A 258 -0.59 -4.36 -21.64
N SER A 259 -0.15 -5.07 -20.59
CA SER A 259 1.11 -4.80 -19.89
C SER A 259 2.27 -5.62 -20.47
N SER A 260 2.63 -5.39 -21.72
CA SER A 260 3.66 -6.17 -22.42
C SER A 260 5.07 -6.09 -21.80
N LYS A 261 5.33 -5.12 -20.92
CA LYS A 261 6.60 -4.91 -20.22
C LYS A 261 6.63 -5.53 -18.81
N LEU A 262 5.58 -6.23 -18.40
CA LEU A 262 5.43 -6.76 -17.05
C LEU A 262 6.54 -7.78 -16.73
N GLN A 263 7.22 -7.57 -15.61
CA GLN A 263 8.35 -8.39 -15.17
C GLN A 263 8.06 -9.14 -13.87
N VAL A 264 7.28 -8.55 -12.97
CA VAL A 264 7.03 -9.09 -11.64
C VAL A 264 5.55 -8.96 -11.30
N VAL A 265 4.95 -10.07 -10.87
CA VAL A 265 3.61 -10.12 -10.29
C VAL A 265 3.69 -10.76 -8.93
N ALA A 266 3.21 -10.07 -7.91
CA ALA A 266 3.07 -10.62 -6.57
C ALA A 266 1.62 -10.47 -6.11
N VAL A 267 1.00 -11.58 -5.68
CA VAL A 267 -0.34 -11.58 -5.12
C VAL A 267 -0.31 -12.29 -3.78
N SER A 268 -0.79 -11.64 -2.74
CA SER A 268 -0.92 -12.24 -1.42
C SER A 268 -2.30 -11.98 -0.83
N ASN A 269 -2.83 -12.97 -0.13
CA ASN A 269 -4.12 -12.86 0.55
C ASN A 269 -4.01 -13.48 1.95
N PRO A 270 -3.43 -12.75 2.91
CA PRO A 270 -3.18 -13.27 4.25
C PRO A 270 -4.45 -13.63 5.01
N THR A 271 -5.60 -13.15 4.59
CA THR A 271 -6.90 -13.40 5.24
C THR A 271 -7.70 -14.51 4.58
N GLY A 272 -7.21 -15.05 3.45
CA GLY A 272 -7.85 -16.16 2.75
C GLY A 272 -9.20 -15.81 2.10
N ALA A 273 -9.48 -14.50 1.86
CA ALA A 273 -10.81 -14.04 1.54
C ALA A 273 -11.30 -14.61 0.20
N LYS A 274 -10.94 -14.23 -0.93
CA LYS A 274 -11.63 -14.59 -2.19
C LYS A 274 -10.72 -15.35 -3.15
N SER A 275 -11.25 -16.40 -3.78
CA SER A 275 -10.57 -17.06 -4.90
C SER A 275 -10.80 -16.28 -6.20
N PHE A 276 -9.80 -16.27 -7.09
CA PHE A 276 -9.81 -15.49 -8.33
C PHE A 276 -9.14 -16.25 -9.48
N ASP A 277 -9.35 -15.77 -10.70
CA ASP A 277 -8.60 -16.19 -11.88
C ASP A 277 -7.36 -15.29 -12.03
N LEU A 278 -6.18 -15.88 -12.27
CA LEU A 278 -4.96 -15.16 -12.60
C LEU A 278 -4.52 -15.48 -14.03
N GLU A 279 -4.64 -14.53 -14.92
CA GLU A 279 -4.29 -14.67 -16.33
C GLU A 279 -3.11 -13.78 -16.70
N LEU A 280 -1.98 -14.42 -16.98
CA LEU A 280 -0.71 -13.82 -17.38
C LEU A 280 -0.37 -14.30 -18.79
N GLU A 281 -1.10 -13.77 -19.77
CA GLU A 281 -0.96 -14.19 -21.16
C GLU A 281 -0.07 -13.25 -21.97
N ASN A 282 0.87 -13.82 -22.74
CA ASN A 282 1.78 -13.11 -23.64
C ASN A 282 2.73 -12.11 -22.93
N HIS A 283 3.18 -12.43 -21.72
CA HIS A 283 4.16 -11.64 -20.99
C HIS A 283 5.59 -12.16 -21.18
N SER A 284 6.18 -11.94 -22.35
CA SER A 284 7.54 -12.43 -22.67
C SER A 284 8.64 -11.85 -21.78
N THR A 285 8.38 -10.74 -21.11
CA THR A 285 9.30 -10.08 -20.17
C THR A 285 9.14 -10.55 -18.72
N LEU A 286 8.11 -11.38 -18.43
CA LEU A 286 7.81 -11.85 -17.08
C LEU A 286 8.94 -12.74 -16.54
N LYS A 287 9.43 -12.39 -15.35
CA LYS A 287 10.58 -13.04 -14.69
C LYS A 287 10.19 -13.71 -13.38
N ASP A 288 9.19 -13.14 -12.68
CA ASP A 288 8.83 -13.58 -11.35
C ASP A 288 7.32 -13.54 -11.13
N ILE A 289 6.81 -14.60 -10.51
CA ILE A 289 5.47 -14.70 -9.95
C ILE A 289 5.60 -15.12 -8.50
N THR A 290 5.11 -14.29 -7.60
CA THR A 290 5.01 -14.61 -6.17
C THR A 290 3.54 -14.72 -5.79
N LEU A 291 3.12 -15.86 -5.27
CA LEU A 291 1.78 -16.10 -4.74
C LEU A 291 1.90 -16.55 -3.28
N ASN A 292 1.12 -15.93 -2.38
CA ASN A 292 1.19 -16.27 -0.97
C ASN A 292 -0.20 -16.29 -0.31
N GLY A 293 -0.59 -17.43 0.24
CA GLY A 293 -1.87 -17.61 0.94
C GLY A 293 -3.09 -17.39 0.04
N VAL A 294 -3.02 -17.73 -1.24
CA VAL A 294 -4.08 -17.48 -2.22
C VAL A 294 -4.69 -18.78 -2.75
N HIS A 295 -5.98 -18.71 -3.05
CA HIS A 295 -6.68 -19.73 -3.84
C HIS A 295 -6.95 -19.17 -5.23
N VAL A 296 -6.27 -19.73 -6.23
CA VAL A 296 -6.43 -19.38 -7.66
C VAL A 296 -7.30 -20.42 -8.32
N LYS A 297 -8.51 -20.03 -8.78
CA LYS A 297 -9.40 -20.94 -9.51
C LYS A 297 -8.76 -21.38 -10.82
N LYS A 298 -8.20 -20.43 -11.56
CA LYS A 298 -7.56 -20.68 -12.84
C LYS A 298 -6.26 -19.88 -12.94
N LEU A 299 -5.13 -20.55 -12.98
CA LEU A 299 -3.82 -19.96 -13.25
C LEU A 299 -3.43 -20.21 -14.71
N VAL A 300 -3.37 -19.16 -15.49
CA VAL A 300 -2.92 -19.18 -16.87
C VAL A 300 -1.64 -18.38 -17.03
N VAL A 301 -0.58 -19.03 -17.49
CA VAL A 301 0.67 -18.35 -17.88
C VAL A 301 1.05 -18.81 -19.28
N THR A 302 1.09 -17.86 -20.22
CA THR A 302 1.46 -18.17 -21.60
C THR A 302 2.55 -17.24 -22.11
N ASN A 303 3.43 -17.78 -22.96
CA ASN A 303 4.50 -17.04 -23.62
C ASN A 303 5.36 -16.24 -22.61
N ALA A 304 5.84 -16.92 -21.58
CA ALA A 304 6.73 -16.37 -20.54
C ALA A 304 8.07 -17.13 -20.48
N PRO A 305 8.91 -17.04 -21.53
CA PRO A 305 10.16 -17.82 -21.61
C PRO A 305 11.21 -17.39 -20.58
N ASN A 306 11.09 -16.18 -20.02
CA ASN A 306 11.99 -15.65 -19.01
C ASN A 306 11.55 -15.94 -17.57
N LEU A 307 10.38 -16.57 -17.40
CA LEU A 307 9.90 -16.98 -16.08
C LEU A 307 10.73 -18.17 -15.59
N SER A 308 11.66 -17.90 -14.72
CA SER A 308 12.60 -18.87 -14.20
C SER A 308 12.96 -18.51 -12.75
N PRO A 309 13.23 -19.51 -11.90
CA PRO A 309 13.80 -19.25 -10.58
C PRO A 309 15.05 -18.38 -10.71
N GLN A 310 15.04 -17.19 -10.14
CA GLN A 310 16.16 -16.26 -10.16
C GLN A 310 17.28 -16.77 -9.22
N GLY A 311 18.12 -17.68 -9.74
CA GLY A 311 19.26 -18.24 -9.00
C GLY A 311 18.88 -19.33 -7.99
N LYS A 312 19.90 -19.98 -7.41
CA LYS A 312 19.75 -21.13 -6.50
C LYS A 312 18.95 -20.83 -5.22
N ASN A 313 18.75 -19.56 -4.86
CA ASN A 313 18.20 -19.12 -3.59
C ASN A 313 16.90 -18.29 -3.69
N GLN A 314 16.32 -18.13 -4.88
CA GLN A 314 15.05 -17.40 -5.05
C GLN A 314 14.11 -18.20 -5.96
N PRO A 315 13.48 -19.25 -5.40
CA PRO A 315 12.42 -19.95 -6.12
C PRO A 315 11.24 -18.98 -6.37
N LEU A 316 10.51 -19.20 -7.47
CA LEU A 316 9.15 -18.66 -7.59
C LEU A 316 8.44 -19.00 -6.29
N ASN A 317 7.94 -17.97 -5.59
CA ASN A 317 7.42 -18.16 -4.24
C ASN A 317 5.90 -18.42 -4.29
N PHE A 318 5.53 -19.69 -4.09
CA PHE A 318 4.16 -20.16 -4.04
C PHE A 318 3.89 -20.77 -2.65
N GLN A 319 3.75 -19.94 -1.64
CA GLN A 319 3.55 -20.39 -0.27
C GLN A 319 2.06 -20.45 0.08
N GLY A 320 1.57 -21.64 0.48
CA GLY A 320 0.15 -21.82 0.85
C GLY A 320 -0.81 -21.55 -0.30
N VAL A 321 -0.44 -21.94 -1.53
CA VAL A 321 -1.20 -21.68 -2.74
C VAL A 321 -1.99 -22.91 -3.15
N THR A 322 -3.29 -22.73 -3.37
CA THR A 322 -4.15 -23.71 -4.03
C THR A 322 -4.49 -23.23 -5.42
N VAL A 323 -4.39 -24.11 -6.41
CA VAL A 323 -4.76 -23.87 -7.81
C VAL A 323 -5.73 -24.96 -8.24
N ASP A 324 -6.93 -24.59 -8.75
CA ASP A 324 -7.88 -25.57 -9.25
C ASP A 324 -7.55 -26.00 -10.70
N GLU A 325 -7.30 -25.03 -11.57
CA GLU A 325 -6.94 -25.25 -12.97
C GLU A 325 -5.63 -24.56 -13.33
N LEU A 326 -4.70 -25.28 -13.93
CA LEU A 326 -3.39 -24.78 -14.35
C LEU A 326 -3.24 -24.89 -15.87
N LYS A 327 -2.87 -23.78 -16.53
CA LYS A 327 -2.47 -23.76 -17.95
C LYS A 327 -1.14 -23.06 -18.10
N LEU A 328 -0.10 -23.79 -18.49
CA LEU A 328 1.23 -23.28 -18.76
C LEU A 328 1.63 -23.62 -20.20
N THR A 329 1.87 -22.61 -21.02
CA THR A 329 2.21 -22.79 -22.45
C THR A 329 3.36 -21.86 -22.83
N LYS A 330 4.42 -22.39 -23.44
CA LYS A 330 5.61 -21.61 -23.83
C LYS A 330 6.21 -20.84 -22.64
N VAL A 331 6.24 -21.48 -21.48
CA VAL A 331 6.90 -21.04 -20.24
C VAL A 331 8.24 -21.76 -20.14
N ASN A 332 9.24 -21.17 -19.52
CA ASN A 332 10.51 -21.85 -19.23
C ASN A 332 10.28 -23.14 -18.44
N LYS A 333 10.91 -24.27 -18.84
CA LYS A 333 10.69 -25.60 -18.23
C LYS A 333 10.98 -25.58 -16.71
N ASP A 334 12.06 -24.90 -16.29
CA ASP A 334 12.42 -24.81 -14.86
C ASP A 334 11.35 -24.04 -14.06
N GLY A 335 10.76 -22.99 -14.67
CA GLY A 335 9.65 -22.25 -14.09
C GLY A 335 8.41 -23.14 -13.92
N VAL A 336 8.07 -23.96 -14.92
CA VAL A 336 6.96 -24.93 -14.85
C VAL A 336 7.19 -25.93 -13.73
N VAL A 337 8.39 -26.53 -13.67
CA VAL A 337 8.75 -27.50 -12.62
C VAL A 337 8.64 -26.87 -11.24
N GLN A 338 9.07 -25.63 -11.08
CA GLN A 338 8.99 -24.93 -9.81
C GLN A 338 7.54 -24.65 -9.39
N ILE A 339 6.68 -24.20 -10.31
CA ILE A 339 5.26 -24.00 -10.05
C ILE A 339 4.61 -25.30 -9.57
N LEU A 340 4.79 -26.39 -10.32
CA LEU A 340 4.23 -27.72 -9.99
C LEU A 340 4.70 -28.24 -8.62
N LYS A 341 5.97 -27.97 -8.24
CA LYS A 341 6.50 -28.35 -6.92
C LYS A 341 5.95 -27.52 -5.76
N SER A 342 5.48 -26.31 -6.03
CA SER A 342 5.15 -25.32 -5.00
C SER A 342 3.66 -25.18 -4.72
N ILE A 343 2.77 -25.59 -5.62
CA ILE A 343 1.32 -25.56 -5.41
C ILE A 343 0.86 -26.75 -4.55
N ASN A 344 -0.29 -26.57 -3.89
CA ASN A 344 -0.94 -27.67 -3.19
C ASN A 344 -1.42 -28.72 -4.20
N LYS A 345 -0.87 -29.93 -4.12
CA LYS A 345 -1.09 -31.00 -5.07
C LYS A 345 -2.54 -31.49 -5.05
N ASP A 346 -3.15 -31.59 -3.88
CA ASP A 346 -4.52 -32.10 -3.71
C ASP A 346 -5.60 -31.14 -4.27
N GLY A 347 -5.27 -29.87 -4.40
CA GLY A 347 -6.19 -28.86 -4.92
C GLY A 347 -6.30 -28.82 -6.45
N LEU A 348 -5.30 -29.34 -7.17
CA LEU A 348 -5.24 -29.21 -8.64
C LEU A 348 -6.22 -30.19 -9.33
N LYS A 349 -7.23 -29.67 -9.99
CA LYS A 349 -8.29 -30.46 -10.67
C LYS A 349 -7.98 -30.70 -12.14
N LYS A 350 -7.25 -29.79 -12.79
CA LYS A 350 -6.93 -29.84 -14.20
C LYS A 350 -5.58 -29.21 -14.52
N ALA A 351 -4.80 -29.83 -15.38
CA ALA A 351 -3.54 -29.28 -15.87
C ALA A 351 -3.46 -29.34 -17.41
N VAL A 352 -3.05 -28.24 -18.03
CA VAL A 352 -2.81 -28.10 -19.48
C VAL A 352 -1.38 -27.63 -19.68
N LEU A 353 -0.51 -28.55 -20.09
CA LEU A 353 0.95 -28.40 -20.14
C LEU A 353 1.48 -28.82 -21.54
N PRO A 354 0.98 -28.29 -22.65
CA PRO A 354 1.33 -28.74 -23.99
C PRO A 354 2.80 -28.42 -24.32
N GLY A 355 3.47 -29.38 -24.92
CA GLY A 355 4.85 -29.23 -25.37
C GLY A 355 5.91 -29.41 -24.27
N TYR A 356 5.53 -29.94 -23.10
CA TYR A 356 6.46 -30.39 -22.07
C TYR A 356 6.51 -31.92 -22.05
N ASP A 357 7.72 -32.44 -22.02
CA ASP A 357 7.98 -33.86 -21.89
C ASP A 357 7.89 -34.28 -20.41
N PHE A 358 6.66 -34.41 -19.92
CA PHE A 358 6.34 -34.84 -18.57
C PHE A 358 5.50 -36.12 -18.62
N THR A 359 5.70 -36.97 -17.63
CA THR A 359 4.93 -38.24 -17.51
C THR A 359 4.16 -38.21 -16.19
N LEU A 360 2.86 -38.54 -16.24
CA LEU A 360 2.04 -38.68 -15.03
C LEU A 360 2.64 -39.72 -14.08
N GLY A 361 2.63 -39.41 -12.79
CA GLY A 361 3.19 -40.27 -11.75
C GLY A 361 4.71 -40.22 -11.59
N THR A 362 5.40 -39.41 -12.41
CA THR A 362 6.84 -39.13 -12.27
C THR A 362 7.09 -37.63 -12.06
N ALA A 363 8.27 -37.29 -11.55
CA ALA A 363 8.63 -35.89 -11.37
C ALA A 363 8.58 -35.10 -12.70
N PRO A 364 8.01 -33.88 -12.72
CA PRO A 364 7.45 -33.11 -11.62
C PRO A 364 5.98 -33.37 -11.29
N LEU A 365 5.34 -34.33 -11.93
CA LEU A 365 3.93 -34.70 -11.73
C LEU A 365 3.72 -35.81 -10.69
N ASP A 366 4.76 -36.17 -9.95
CA ASP A 366 4.67 -37.06 -8.80
C ASP A 366 3.84 -36.42 -7.67
N GLY A 367 2.99 -37.22 -7.02
CA GLY A 367 2.09 -36.76 -5.95
C GLY A 367 0.80 -36.08 -6.42
N PHE A 368 0.54 -36.00 -7.73
CA PHE A 368 -0.76 -35.64 -8.28
C PHE A 368 -1.58 -36.90 -8.62
N SER A 369 -1.73 -37.81 -7.65
CA SER A 369 -2.31 -39.16 -7.85
C SER A 369 -3.75 -39.17 -8.33
N HIS A 370 -4.50 -38.09 -8.12
CA HIS A 370 -5.87 -37.92 -8.57
C HIS A 370 -5.97 -37.42 -10.02
N LEU A 371 -4.87 -36.96 -10.62
CA LEU A 371 -4.85 -36.56 -12.02
C LEU A 371 -4.69 -37.78 -12.93
N ASN A 372 -5.38 -37.78 -14.05
CA ASN A 372 -5.37 -38.80 -15.07
C ASN A 372 -5.40 -38.19 -16.48
N GLN A 373 -5.41 -39.01 -17.51
CA GLN A 373 -5.38 -38.55 -18.90
C GLN A 373 -6.60 -37.70 -19.30
N SER A 374 -7.71 -37.76 -18.57
CA SER A 374 -8.90 -36.96 -18.89
C SER A 374 -8.79 -35.50 -18.37
N ASN A 375 -7.97 -35.25 -17.37
CA ASN A 375 -7.82 -33.94 -16.78
C ASN A 375 -6.40 -33.36 -16.90
N VAL A 376 -5.48 -34.07 -17.58
CA VAL A 376 -4.14 -33.58 -17.91
C VAL A 376 -3.95 -33.62 -19.42
N THR A 377 -3.54 -32.49 -20.00
CA THR A 377 -3.09 -32.37 -21.39
C THR A 377 -1.60 -32.04 -21.37
N LEU A 378 -0.78 -32.90 -21.95
CA LEU A 378 0.67 -32.76 -22.07
C LEU A 378 1.08 -32.38 -23.49
#